data_36cd624d113012b5c38d15f0401e6ff8
#
_entry.id   36cd624d113012b5c38d15f0401e6ff8
#
_cell.length_a   1.000
_cell.length_b   1.000
_cell.length_c   1.000
_cell.angle_alpha   90.00
_cell.angle_beta   90.00
_cell.angle_gamma   90.00
#
_symmetry.space_group_name_H-M   'P 1'
#
loop_
_entity.id
_entity.type
_entity.pdbx_description
1 polymer ?
#
loop_
_entity_poly.entity_id
_entity_poly.type
_entity_poly.pdbx_seq_one_letter_code
_entity_poly.pdbx_strand_id
1 'polypeptide(L)'
;MQTRRLAALALSTLVVAACGSSSSSGGTATTAAGGGTSGAGCKVGVSWNNYQEERWAKWDEPAIKAAIEAGGGTYISNDAKSSAETQASNLENLISQGAKALIVLAQDGTAIKPSVAAAIKGGVPVIAYDRLIEDPKALYLTFDNKLVGKMQAEAVFAKVPKGNYVIIKGNKADANADFLRSGMEEVIGAAVKSGDIKIVGETYTDNWDPAKAQSEMEQFLTANGNKVDAVLAENDGMAGGAIAALQAQGLAGKVPVSGQDGEQPALNRVAVGTQTVDVWKDARALGKAAGEAALALCKDADASKVAGAAAFTTPGGNSLSSIFLKPNPITQDNLNLVIDAKWTDKATACKGADAAKVKACA
;
A
#
# COMPACT_ATOMS: atom_id res chain seq x y z
N MET A 1 -30.76 1.55 62.00
CA MET A 1 -30.52 2.85 62.64
C MET A 1 -30.23 3.83 61.51
N GLN A 2 -31.21 4.59 61.12
CA GLN A 2 -31.41 6.02 61.37
C GLN A 2 -30.27 6.87 60.75
N THR A 3 -30.49 7.87 59.91
CA THR A 3 -31.65 8.78 59.69
C THR A 3 -31.45 9.57 58.42
N ARG A 4 -32.54 9.82 57.78
CA ARG A 4 -32.87 10.82 56.75
C ARG A 4 -32.36 12.23 57.08
N ARG A 5 -32.09 13.05 56.06
CA ARG A 5 -32.70 14.39 55.96
C ARG A 5 -32.64 14.92 54.50
N LEU A 6 -33.81 15.30 54.06
CA LEU A 6 -34.16 16.13 52.90
C LEU A 6 -34.03 17.63 53.24
N ALA A 7 -33.74 18.46 52.23
CA ALA A 7 -34.20 19.85 52.07
C ALA A 7 -33.91 20.28 50.63
N ALA A 8 -34.71 20.76 50.03
CA ALA A 8 -35.70 21.32 49.17
C ALA A 8 -35.50 22.84 48.95
N LEU A 9 -35.80 23.23 47.71
CA LEU A 9 -36.25 24.52 47.15
C LEU A 9 -35.35 25.76 47.19
N ALA A 10 -35.10 26.37 45.96
CA ALA A 10 -35.87 27.62 45.63
C ALA A 10 -35.64 28.02 44.14
N LEU A 11 -36.71 28.28 43.47
CA LEU A 11 -36.96 28.92 42.20
C LEU A 11 -36.57 30.41 42.22
N SER A 12 -36.02 30.99 41.16
CA SER A 12 -36.16 32.39 40.83
C SER A 12 -36.05 32.67 39.35
N THR A 13 -37.16 32.99 38.75
CA THR A 13 -37.32 33.55 37.39
C THR A 13 -37.03 35.05 37.40
N LEU A 14 -36.32 35.54 36.35
CA LEU A 14 -36.47 36.96 35.94
C LEU A 14 -36.33 37.06 34.40
N VAL A 15 -37.44 37.53 33.81
CA VAL A 15 -37.58 37.99 32.43
C VAL A 15 -37.33 39.49 32.41
N VAL A 16 -36.48 39.97 31.47
CA VAL A 16 -36.54 41.38 31.03
C VAL A 16 -36.37 41.43 29.53
N ALA A 17 -37.41 41.88 28.85
CA ALA A 17 -37.41 42.30 27.46
C ALA A 17 -37.08 43.80 27.38
N ALA A 18 -36.24 44.19 26.40
CA ALA A 18 -36.20 45.58 25.92
C ALA A 18 -35.88 45.58 24.41
N CYS A 19 -36.84 46.12 23.67
CA CYS A 19 -36.71 46.54 22.26
C CYS A 19 -35.94 47.87 22.14
N GLY A 20 -35.17 48.02 21.10
CA GLY A 20 -34.56 49.29 20.70
C GLY A 20 -34.09 49.24 19.26
N SER A 21 -34.71 50.06 18.39
CA SER A 21 -34.58 50.12 16.92
C SER A 21 -33.45 51.02 16.43
N SER A 22 -33.00 50.71 15.20
CA SER A 22 -32.49 51.57 14.12
C SER A 22 -31.04 52.06 14.19
N SER A 23 -30.14 51.78 13.23
CA SER A 23 -30.06 52.39 11.90
C SER A 23 -28.83 51.85 11.13
N SER A 24 -29.01 51.75 9.86
CA SER A 24 -28.16 51.36 8.72
C SER A 24 -26.73 51.94 8.68
N SER A 25 -25.75 51.08 8.36
CA SER A 25 -24.66 51.38 7.42
C SER A 25 -24.17 50.13 6.73
N GLY A 26 -24.13 50.13 5.42
CA GLY A 26 -23.76 49.02 4.57
C GLY A 26 -22.29 48.63 4.74
N GLY A 27 -22.09 47.37 5.02
CA GLY A 27 -20.82 46.66 4.90
C GLY A 27 -21.10 45.38 4.14
N THR A 28 -20.53 45.31 2.94
CA THR A 28 -20.57 44.10 2.09
C THR A 28 -19.82 43.00 2.84
N ALA A 29 -20.55 42.17 3.57
CA ALA A 29 -20.03 40.93 4.09
C ALA A 29 -19.83 39.97 2.91
N THR A 30 -18.62 39.82 2.48
CA THR A 30 -18.18 38.69 1.68
C THR A 30 -18.45 37.42 2.49
N THR A 31 -19.55 36.75 2.19
CA THR A 31 -19.80 35.39 2.65
C THR A 31 -18.69 34.55 2.09
N ALA A 32 -17.68 34.27 2.92
CA ALA A 32 -16.82 33.13 2.72
C ALA A 32 -17.75 31.93 2.63
N ALA A 33 -17.88 31.34 1.43
CA ALA A 33 -18.52 30.08 1.25
C ALA A 33 -17.80 29.09 2.15
N GLY A 34 -18.41 28.76 3.27
CA GLY A 34 -17.98 27.69 4.13
C GLY A 34 -18.00 26.42 3.30
N GLY A 35 -16.82 25.98 2.88
CA GLY A 35 -16.66 24.67 2.28
C GLY A 35 -17.17 23.64 3.28
N GLY A 36 -18.40 23.15 3.08
CA GLY A 36 -18.95 22.06 3.85
C GLY A 36 -17.96 20.91 3.76
N THR A 37 -17.49 20.44 4.92
CA THR A 37 -16.55 19.32 4.98
C THR A 37 -17.18 18.13 4.28
N SER A 38 -16.55 17.69 3.19
CA SER A 38 -17.12 16.74 2.22
C SER A 38 -17.43 15.36 2.80
N GLY A 39 -16.99 15.08 4.03
CA GLY A 39 -17.11 13.80 4.73
C GLY A 39 -17.86 13.85 6.06
N ALA A 40 -18.57 14.96 6.39
CA ALA A 40 -19.28 15.06 7.66
C ALA A 40 -20.25 13.87 7.85
N GLY A 41 -20.08 13.11 8.93
CA GLY A 41 -20.88 11.91 9.25
C GLY A 41 -20.43 10.61 8.53
N CYS A 42 -19.39 10.64 7.69
CA CYS A 42 -18.81 9.44 7.09
C CYS A 42 -17.80 8.78 8.03
N LYS A 43 -18.13 7.56 8.49
CA LYS A 43 -17.19 6.71 9.20
C LYS A 43 -16.61 5.69 8.21
N VAL A 44 -15.28 5.69 8.04
CA VAL A 44 -14.57 4.79 7.15
C VAL A 44 -13.88 3.71 7.98
N GLY A 45 -14.20 2.45 7.69
CA GLY A 45 -13.56 1.28 8.29
C GLY A 45 -12.40 0.79 7.43
N VAL A 46 -11.23 0.58 8.03
CA VAL A 46 -10.05 0.05 7.34
C VAL A 46 -9.69 -1.31 7.93
N SER A 47 -9.66 -2.34 7.06
CA SER A 47 -9.25 -3.68 7.46
C SER A 47 -7.88 -3.98 6.89
N TRP A 48 -6.87 -4.02 7.75
CA TRP A 48 -5.50 -4.38 7.44
C TRP A 48 -5.32 -5.90 7.43
N ASN A 49 -4.48 -6.40 6.51
CA ASN A 49 -4.12 -7.83 6.47
C ASN A 49 -3.18 -8.19 7.64
N ASN A 50 -2.16 -7.38 7.84
CA ASN A 50 -1.15 -7.40 8.91
C ASN A 50 -0.32 -6.10 8.84
N TYR A 51 0.75 -6.01 9.64
CA TYR A 51 1.71 -4.90 9.62
C TYR A 51 3.15 -5.38 9.38
N GLN A 52 3.31 -6.47 8.63
CA GLN A 52 4.64 -7.03 8.37
C GLN A 52 5.47 -6.16 7.43
N GLU A 53 4.87 -5.69 6.33
CA GLU A 53 5.53 -4.74 5.43
C GLU A 53 5.57 -3.35 6.10
N GLU A 54 6.77 -2.74 6.15
CA GLU A 54 7.05 -1.46 6.83
C GLU A 54 6.06 -0.36 6.42
N ARG A 55 5.69 -0.32 5.14
CA ARG A 55 4.87 0.74 4.57
C ARG A 55 3.50 0.87 5.23
N TRP A 56 2.85 -0.26 5.62
CA TRP A 56 1.46 -0.23 6.12
C TRP A 56 1.30 0.68 7.34
N ALA A 57 2.10 0.46 8.38
CA ALA A 57 2.06 1.26 9.62
C ALA A 57 2.71 2.64 9.46
N LYS A 58 3.74 2.74 8.63
CA LYS A 58 4.57 3.95 8.56
C LYS A 58 4.00 5.00 7.63
N TRP A 59 3.39 4.60 6.51
CA TRP A 59 2.99 5.51 5.44
C TRP A 59 1.52 5.40 5.06
N ASP A 60 1.04 4.17 4.77
CA ASP A 60 -0.31 3.95 4.25
C ASP A 60 -1.38 4.35 5.28
N GLU A 61 -1.34 3.79 6.48
CA GLU A 61 -2.33 4.06 7.53
C GLU A 61 -2.38 5.53 7.94
N PRO A 62 -1.23 6.21 8.23
CA PRO A 62 -1.25 7.63 8.56
C PRO A 62 -1.82 8.50 7.44
N ALA A 63 -1.53 8.17 6.17
CA ALA A 63 -2.03 8.93 5.02
C ALA A 63 -3.54 8.73 4.80
N ILE A 64 -4.04 7.51 4.92
CA ILE A 64 -5.47 7.20 4.85
C ILE A 64 -6.21 7.96 5.96
N LYS A 65 -5.74 7.83 7.20
CA LYS A 65 -6.34 8.48 8.36
C LYS A 65 -6.38 10.00 8.20
N ALA A 66 -5.25 10.60 7.84
CA ALA A 66 -5.16 12.05 7.63
C ALA A 66 -6.12 12.54 6.54
N ALA A 67 -6.25 11.81 5.43
CA ALA A 67 -7.15 12.18 4.33
C ALA A 67 -8.63 12.10 4.75
N ILE A 68 -9.00 11.05 5.48
CA ILE A 68 -10.37 10.88 6.01
C ILE A 68 -10.72 12.01 6.99
N GLU A 69 -9.84 12.28 7.96
CA GLU A 69 -10.06 13.31 8.99
C GLU A 69 -10.07 14.71 8.40
N ALA A 70 -9.16 15.02 7.47
CA ALA A 70 -9.15 16.31 6.76
C ALA A 70 -10.43 16.57 5.96
N GLY A 71 -11.05 15.51 5.42
CA GLY A 71 -12.36 15.60 4.76
C GLY A 71 -13.57 15.56 5.70
N GLY A 72 -13.36 15.57 7.02
CA GLY A 72 -14.43 15.59 8.04
C GLY A 72 -15.04 14.21 8.34
N GLY A 73 -14.41 13.12 7.88
CA GLY A 73 -14.78 11.75 8.20
C GLY A 73 -14.17 11.26 9.51
N THR A 74 -14.55 10.04 9.90
CA THR A 74 -13.99 9.34 11.06
C THR A 74 -13.32 8.06 10.61
N TYR A 75 -12.06 7.87 11.02
CA TYR A 75 -11.27 6.66 10.77
C TYR A 75 -11.47 5.65 11.91
N ILE A 76 -11.75 4.39 11.55
CA ILE A 76 -11.66 3.23 12.44
C ILE A 76 -10.93 2.10 11.73
N SER A 77 -10.20 1.26 12.45
CA SER A 77 -9.45 0.15 11.81
C SER A 77 -9.38 -1.10 12.67
N ASN A 78 -9.00 -2.19 12.04
CA ASN A 78 -8.62 -3.43 12.68
C ASN A 78 -7.55 -4.16 11.87
N ASP A 79 -6.91 -5.14 12.51
CA ASP A 79 -5.82 -5.96 11.97
C ASP A 79 -6.28 -7.42 11.90
N ALA A 80 -6.13 -8.05 10.74
CA ALA A 80 -6.45 -9.46 10.53
C ALA A 80 -5.33 -10.41 10.99
N LYS A 81 -4.14 -9.88 11.32
CA LYS A 81 -2.98 -10.67 11.80
C LYS A 81 -2.67 -11.87 10.89
N SER A 82 -2.68 -11.63 9.58
CA SER A 82 -2.46 -12.64 8.54
C SER A 82 -3.48 -13.78 8.49
N SER A 83 -4.69 -13.59 9.04
CA SER A 83 -5.78 -14.56 8.99
C SER A 83 -6.94 -14.06 8.11
N ALA A 84 -7.23 -14.77 7.03
CA ALA A 84 -8.38 -14.48 6.16
C ALA A 84 -9.72 -14.59 6.88
N GLU A 85 -9.85 -15.55 7.80
CA GLU A 85 -11.06 -15.75 8.62
C GLU A 85 -11.25 -14.58 9.60
N THR A 86 -10.17 -14.16 10.27
CA THR A 86 -10.21 -12.97 11.13
C THR A 86 -10.58 -11.73 10.31
N GLN A 87 -10.06 -11.60 9.09
CA GLN A 87 -10.39 -10.47 8.23
C GLN A 87 -11.87 -10.42 7.85
N ALA A 88 -12.49 -11.58 7.56
CA ALA A 88 -13.93 -11.64 7.29
C ALA A 88 -14.75 -11.12 8.49
N SER A 89 -14.44 -11.58 9.70
CA SER A 89 -15.08 -11.10 10.94
C SER A 89 -14.79 -9.61 11.20
N ASN A 90 -13.61 -9.13 10.81
CA ASN A 90 -13.23 -7.73 10.93
C ASN A 90 -14.10 -6.80 10.09
N LEU A 91 -14.49 -7.19 8.87
CA LEU A 91 -15.42 -6.41 8.04
C LEU A 91 -16.79 -6.27 8.72
N GLU A 92 -17.33 -7.36 9.24
CA GLU A 92 -18.60 -7.36 9.97
C GLU A 92 -18.55 -6.43 11.21
N ASN A 93 -17.45 -6.50 11.96
CA ASN A 93 -17.22 -5.64 13.13
C ASN A 93 -17.15 -4.15 12.75
N LEU A 94 -16.44 -3.79 11.67
CA LEU A 94 -16.36 -2.40 11.20
C LEU A 94 -17.75 -1.86 10.79
N ILE A 95 -18.54 -2.68 10.09
CA ILE A 95 -19.92 -2.34 9.70
C ILE A 95 -20.80 -2.16 10.94
N SER A 96 -20.70 -3.06 11.91
CA SER A 96 -21.48 -2.98 13.16
C SER A 96 -21.14 -1.74 13.99
N GLN A 97 -19.90 -1.25 13.88
CA GLN A 97 -19.45 0.02 14.46
C GLN A 97 -19.91 1.24 13.67
N GLY A 98 -20.65 1.05 12.58
CA GLY A 98 -21.28 2.10 11.77
C GLY A 98 -20.40 2.60 10.63
N ALA A 99 -19.44 1.83 10.14
CA ALA A 99 -18.71 2.16 8.92
C ALA A 99 -19.68 2.34 7.74
N LYS A 100 -19.48 3.41 6.98
CA LYS A 100 -20.26 3.77 5.78
C LYS A 100 -19.51 3.49 4.48
N ALA A 101 -18.22 3.27 4.56
CA ALA A 101 -17.36 2.77 3.49
C ALA A 101 -16.25 1.92 4.10
N LEU A 102 -15.74 0.94 3.37
CA LEU A 102 -14.64 0.10 3.79
C LEU A 102 -13.44 0.26 2.84
N ILE A 103 -12.24 0.30 3.42
CA ILE A 103 -10.96 0.14 2.74
C ILE A 103 -10.41 -1.22 3.19
N VAL A 104 -10.16 -2.14 2.27
CA VAL A 104 -9.76 -3.52 2.59
C VAL A 104 -8.44 -3.84 1.90
N LEU A 105 -7.39 -4.01 2.69
CA LEU A 105 -6.13 -4.61 2.26
C LEU A 105 -6.23 -6.12 2.45
N ALA A 106 -6.57 -6.84 1.39
CA ALA A 106 -6.91 -8.26 1.48
C ALA A 106 -5.72 -9.14 1.94
N GLN A 107 -5.93 -10.01 2.93
CA GLN A 107 -5.02 -11.10 3.25
C GLN A 107 -5.06 -12.19 2.17
N ASP A 108 -6.26 -12.49 1.70
CA ASP A 108 -6.54 -13.37 0.57
C ASP A 108 -7.67 -12.77 -0.26
N GLY A 109 -7.33 -12.37 -1.50
CA GLY A 109 -8.26 -11.69 -2.41
C GLY A 109 -9.45 -12.55 -2.85
N THR A 110 -9.36 -13.87 -2.72
CA THR A 110 -10.44 -14.80 -3.05
C THR A 110 -11.30 -15.12 -1.83
N ALA A 111 -10.69 -15.43 -0.70
CA ALA A 111 -11.40 -15.80 0.53
C ALA A 111 -12.27 -14.65 1.08
N ILE A 112 -11.87 -13.40 0.87
CA ILE A 112 -12.62 -12.22 1.37
C ILE A 112 -13.84 -11.84 0.50
N LYS A 113 -13.96 -12.34 -0.74
CA LYS A 113 -15.04 -11.99 -1.67
C LYS A 113 -16.45 -12.10 -1.08
N PRO A 114 -16.83 -13.17 -0.35
CA PRO A 114 -18.18 -13.27 0.23
C PRO A 114 -18.49 -12.13 1.20
N SER A 115 -17.54 -11.75 2.05
CA SER A 115 -17.71 -10.67 3.02
C SER A 115 -17.79 -9.31 2.36
N VAL A 116 -16.99 -9.08 1.30
CA VAL A 116 -17.06 -7.87 0.46
C VAL A 116 -18.41 -7.77 -0.25
N ALA A 117 -18.85 -8.84 -0.87
CA ALA A 117 -20.17 -8.86 -1.54
C ALA A 117 -21.32 -8.62 -0.55
N ALA A 118 -21.23 -9.16 0.67
CA ALA A 118 -22.22 -8.92 1.72
C ALA A 118 -22.23 -7.45 2.17
N ALA A 119 -21.05 -6.83 2.36
CA ALA A 119 -20.92 -5.41 2.68
C ALA A 119 -21.56 -4.51 1.61
N ILE A 120 -21.22 -4.74 0.35
CA ILE A 120 -21.73 -3.98 -0.80
C ILE A 120 -23.26 -4.17 -0.94
N LYS A 121 -23.77 -5.41 -0.78
CA LYS A 121 -25.21 -5.68 -0.78
C LYS A 121 -25.93 -4.97 0.37
N GLY A 122 -25.26 -4.81 1.52
CA GLY A 122 -25.75 -4.06 2.66
C GLY A 122 -25.66 -2.53 2.51
N GLY A 123 -25.19 -2.03 1.36
CA GLY A 123 -25.08 -0.59 1.08
C GLY A 123 -23.77 0.05 1.56
N VAL A 124 -22.78 -0.75 1.94
CA VAL A 124 -21.46 -0.28 2.36
C VAL A 124 -20.46 -0.51 1.22
N PRO A 125 -20.07 0.53 0.45
CA PRO A 125 -19.12 0.41 -0.64
C PRO A 125 -17.73 0.01 -0.12
N VAL A 126 -16.97 -0.68 -1.00
CA VAL A 126 -15.67 -1.23 -0.66
C VAL A 126 -14.60 -0.75 -1.64
N ILE A 127 -13.46 -0.36 -1.11
CA ILE A 127 -12.21 -0.14 -1.83
C ILE A 127 -11.31 -1.36 -1.60
N ALA A 128 -10.98 -2.08 -2.67
CA ALA A 128 -9.91 -3.07 -2.71
C ALA A 128 -8.58 -2.29 -2.75
N TYR A 129 -7.95 -2.12 -1.59
CA TYR A 129 -6.76 -1.30 -1.42
C TYR A 129 -5.49 -2.12 -1.63
N ASP A 130 -4.62 -1.63 -2.52
CA ASP A 130 -3.36 -2.26 -2.92
C ASP A 130 -3.53 -3.66 -3.55
N ARG A 131 -4.27 -4.56 -2.94
CA ARG A 131 -4.49 -5.94 -3.38
C ARG A 131 -5.85 -6.13 -4.02
N LEU A 132 -5.90 -6.89 -5.12
CA LEU A 132 -7.12 -7.11 -5.89
C LEU A 132 -8.15 -7.93 -5.10
N ILE A 133 -9.38 -7.42 -5.08
CA ILE A 133 -10.58 -8.18 -4.71
C ILE A 133 -11.52 -8.12 -5.92
N GLU A 134 -11.75 -9.25 -6.58
CA GLU A 134 -12.56 -9.29 -7.80
C GLU A 134 -14.06 -9.23 -7.51
N ASP A 135 -14.56 -8.05 -7.14
CA ASP A 135 -15.98 -7.73 -7.09
C ASP A 135 -16.27 -6.56 -8.03
N PRO A 136 -17.20 -6.69 -9.03
CA PRO A 136 -17.45 -5.66 -10.04
C PRO A 136 -17.90 -4.30 -9.48
N LYS A 137 -18.36 -4.25 -8.22
CA LYS A 137 -18.82 -3.01 -7.57
C LYS A 137 -17.77 -2.43 -6.60
N ALA A 138 -16.67 -3.13 -6.34
CA ALA A 138 -15.56 -2.59 -5.56
C ALA A 138 -14.73 -1.62 -6.41
N LEU A 139 -14.18 -0.58 -5.78
CA LEU A 139 -13.14 0.25 -6.39
C LEU A 139 -11.79 -0.42 -6.15
N TYR A 140 -11.05 -0.74 -7.19
CA TYR A 140 -9.68 -1.23 -7.07
C TYR A 140 -8.69 -0.06 -7.13
N LEU A 141 -7.95 0.16 -6.05
CA LEU A 141 -6.99 1.27 -5.90
C LEU A 141 -5.61 0.73 -5.55
N THR A 142 -4.66 0.87 -6.46
CA THR A 142 -3.29 0.33 -6.31
C THR A 142 -2.29 1.06 -7.19
N PHE A 143 -1.04 0.58 -7.24
CA PHE A 143 -0.05 0.95 -8.26
C PHE A 143 -0.19 0.04 -9.49
N ASP A 144 0.38 0.47 -10.63
CA ASP A 144 0.51 -0.40 -11.80
C ASP A 144 1.57 -1.49 -11.52
N ASN A 145 1.10 -2.60 -10.94
CA ASN A 145 1.98 -3.69 -10.51
C ASN A 145 2.66 -4.41 -11.69
N LYS A 146 2.03 -4.42 -12.88
CA LYS A 146 2.68 -4.95 -14.07
C LYS A 146 3.86 -4.06 -14.49
N LEU A 147 3.69 -2.74 -14.43
CA LEU A 147 4.77 -1.79 -14.68
C LEU A 147 5.87 -1.90 -13.60
N VAL A 148 5.51 -2.15 -12.34
CA VAL A 148 6.51 -2.41 -11.27
C VAL A 148 7.38 -3.61 -11.64
N GLY A 149 6.80 -4.76 -11.96
CA GLY A 149 7.55 -5.96 -12.35
C GLY A 149 8.43 -5.74 -13.59
N LYS A 150 7.92 -4.98 -14.57
CA LYS A 150 8.68 -4.58 -15.73
C LYS A 150 9.91 -3.75 -15.35
N MET A 151 9.76 -2.71 -14.52
CA MET A 151 10.87 -1.87 -14.05
C MET A 151 11.91 -2.66 -13.25
N GLN A 152 11.48 -3.60 -12.42
CA GLN A 152 12.37 -4.52 -11.70
C GLN A 152 13.23 -5.34 -12.67
N ALA A 153 12.58 -5.96 -13.64
CA ALA A 153 13.26 -6.79 -14.63
C ALA A 153 14.18 -5.97 -15.54
N GLU A 154 13.77 -4.80 -16.01
CA GLU A 154 14.59 -3.90 -16.85
C GLU A 154 15.91 -3.54 -16.17
N ALA A 155 15.87 -3.17 -14.88
CA ALA A 155 17.08 -2.80 -14.13
C ALA A 155 18.04 -3.97 -13.93
N VAL A 156 17.52 -5.17 -13.64
CA VAL A 156 18.32 -6.39 -13.45
C VAL A 156 18.84 -6.92 -14.78
N PHE A 157 17.99 -6.99 -15.81
CA PHE A 157 18.34 -7.47 -17.15
C PHE A 157 19.42 -6.60 -17.81
N ALA A 158 19.40 -5.29 -17.60
CA ALA A 158 20.45 -4.40 -18.09
C ALA A 158 21.84 -4.74 -17.51
N LYS A 159 21.91 -5.34 -16.33
CA LYS A 159 23.16 -5.79 -15.70
C LYS A 159 23.55 -7.21 -16.12
N VAL A 160 22.56 -8.09 -16.29
CA VAL A 160 22.78 -9.52 -16.57
C VAL A 160 21.84 -9.97 -17.69
N PRO A 161 22.15 -9.67 -18.98
CA PRO A 161 21.26 -10.06 -20.10
C PRO A 161 21.27 -11.57 -20.40
N LYS A 162 22.19 -12.34 -19.79
CA LYS A 162 22.31 -13.80 -19.93
C LYS A 162 22.78 -14.41 -18.61
N GLY A 163 22.21 -15.54 -18.22
CA GLY A 163 22.62 -16.24 -17.00
C GLY A 163 21.48 -16.98 -16.30
N ASN A 164 21.77 -17.39 -15.08
CA ASN A 164 20.85 -18.15 -14.23
C ASN A 164 20.09 -17.20 -13.32
N TYR A 165 18.78 -17.14 -13.48
CA TYR A 165 17.89 -16.27 -12.73
C TYR A 165 17.11 -17.04 -11.67
N VAL A 166 16.95 -16.44 -10.52
CA VAL A 166 15.99 -16.84 -9.48
C VAL A 166 14.89 -15.79 -9.40
N ILE A 167 13.63 -16.25 -9.30
CA ILE A 167 12.45 -15.37 -9.12
C ILE A 167 11.79 -15.74 -7.80
N ILE A 168 11.71 -14.75 -6.89
CA ILE A 168 11.07 -14.89 -5.59
C ILE A 168 9.81 -14.04 -5.61
N LYS A 169 8.66 -14.71 -5.84
CA LYS A 169 7.35 -14.07 -5.94
C LYS A 169 6.72 -13.88 -4.56
N GLY A 170 5.77 -12.97 -4.49
CA GLY A 170 4.98 -12.73 -3.28
C GLY A 170 4.00 -13.83 -2.94
N ASN A 171 3.03 -13.53 -2.09
CA ASN A 171 2.02 -14.49 -1.65
C ASN A 171 1.11 -14.93 -2.82
N LYS A 172 0.94 -16.23 -3.00
CA LYS A 172 0.09 -16.80 -4.05
C LYS A 172 -1.39 -16.36 -3.96
N ALA A 173 -1.87 -16.02 -2.77
CA ALA A 173 -3.23 -15.52 -2.56
C ALA A 173 -3.39 -14.01 -2.88
N ASP A 174 -2.32 -13.34 -3.30
CA ASP A 174 -2.27 -11.95 -3.73
C ASP A 174 -1.99 -11.88 -5.23
N ALA A 175 -2.94 -11.37 -6.00
CA ALA A 175 -2.80 -11.24 -7.47
C ALA A 175 -1.62 -10.34 -7.89
N ASN A 176 -1.12 -9.48 -7.00
CA ASN A 176 0.04 -8.64 -7.29
C ASN A 176 1.28 -9.46 -7.65
N ALA A 177 1.48 -10.62 -7.02
CA ALA A 177 2.60 -11.51 -7.35
C ALA A 177 2.57 -11.93 -8.83
N ASP A 178 1.41 -12.28 -9.37
CA ASP A 178 1.29 -12.65 -10.77
C ASP A 178 1.32 -11.44 -11.72
N PHE A 179 0.82 -10.27 -11.31
CA PHE A 179 0.97 -9.04 -12.09
C PHE A 179 2.43 -8.63 -12.22
N LEU A 180 3.19 -8.63 -11.12
CA LEU A 180 4.63 -8.36 -11.12
C LEU A 180 5.36 -9.35 -12.03
N ARG A 181 5.10 -10.65 -11.85
CA ARG A 181 5.69 -11.71 -12.69
C ARG A 181 5.38 -11.53 -14.17
N SER A 182 4.15 -11.12 -14.52
CA SER A 182 3.78 -10.85 -15.91
C SER A 182 4.53 -9.65 -16.51
N GLY A 183 4.80 -8.62 -15.71
CA GLY A 183 5.62 -7.49 -16.10
C GLY A 183 7.09 -7.90 -16.32
N MET A 184 7.62 -8.76 -15.47
CA MET A 184 8.98 -9.34 -15.67
C MET A 184 9.06 -10.13 -16.96
N GLU A 185 8.04 -10.93 -17.28
CA GLU A 185 7.98 -11.73 -18.51
C GLU A 185 8.07 -10.88 -19.78
N GLU A 186 7.49 -9.69 -19.80
CA GLU A 186 7.61 -8.77 -20.93
C GLU A 186 9.05 -8.38 -21.24
N VAL A 187 9.93 -8.38 -20.23
CA VAL A 187 11.33 -8.00 -20.38
C VAL A 187 12.22 -9.20 -20.67
N ILE A 188 12.12 -10.24 -19.83
CA ILE A 188 13.04 -11.38 -19.90
C ILE A 188 12.55 -12.53 -20.76
N GLY A 189 11.26 -12.58 -21.14
CA GLY A 189 10.65 -13.73 -21.79
C GLY A 189 11.31 -14.14 -23.10
N ALA A 190 11.76 -13.18 -23.92
CA ALA A 190 12.49 -13.48 -25.15
C ALA A 190 13.85 -14.15 -24.87
N ALA A 191 14.58 -13.68 -23.84
CA ALA A 191 15.87 -14.25 -23.44
C ALA A 191 15.71 -15.62 -22.77
N VAL A 192 14.62 -15.84 -22.04
CA VAL A 192 14.26 -17.17 -21.51
C VAL A 192 13.96 -18.14 -22.67
N LYS A 193 13.17 -17.70 -23.64
CA LYS A 193 12.83 -18.52 -24.82
C LYS A 193 14.03 -18.88 -25.67
N SER A 194 15.01 -17.97 -25.81
CA SER A 194 16.28 -18.25 -26.57
C SER A 194 17.26 -19.11 -25.77
N GLY A 195 17.07 -19.28 -24.46
CA GLY A 195 18.00 -19.98 -23.57
C GLY A 195 19.15 -19.10 -23.07
N ASP A 196 19.17 -17.81 -23.39
CA ASP A 196 20.14 -16.85 -22.85
C ASP A 196 19.93 -16.65 -21.32
N ILE A 197 18.68 -16.68 -20.86
CA ILE A 197 18.33 -16.74 -19.44
C ILE A 197 17.78 -18.13 -19.11
N LYS A 198 18.26 -18.70 -18.01
CA LYS A 198 17.70 -19.91 -17.41
C LYS A 198 17.09 -19.56 -16.06
N ILE A 199 15.81 -19.82 -15.89
CA ILE A 199 15.16 -19.70 -14.57
C ILE A 199 15.50 -20.97 -13.78
N VAL A 200 16.44 -20.86 -12.85
CA VAL A 200 16.96 -21.97 -12.04
C VAL A 200 16.25 -22.10 -10.69
N GLY A 201 15.37 -21.18 -10.37
CA GLY A 201 14.48 -21.21 -9.22
C GLY A 201 13.34 -20.21 -9.38
N GLU A 202 12.11 -20.64 -9.11
CA GLU A 202 10.96 -19.77 -9.05
C GLU A 202 9.99 -20.29 -7.98
N THR A 203 9.54 -19.43 -7.07
CA THR A 203 8.64 -19.80 -5.98
C THR A 203 7.72 -18.66 -5.59
N TYR A 204 6.60 -19.00 -4.94
CA TYR A 204 5.81 -18.07 -4.16
C TYR A 204 6.26 -18.09 -2.70
N THR A 205 6.37 -16.93 -2.09
CA THR A 205 6.72 -16.76 -0.68
C THR A 205 5.47 -16.40 0.11
N ASP A 206 5.01 -17.30 0.96
CA ASP A 206 3.81 -17.08 1.77
C ASP A 206 3.95 -15.83 2.63
N ASN A 207 2.90 -15.01 2.62
CA ASN A 207 2.82 -13.74 3.34
C ASN A 207 3.91 -12.73 3.01
N TRP A 208 4.59 -12.84 1.87
CA TRP A 208 5.72 -11.97 1.50
C TRP A 208 6.84 -11.98 2.56
N ASP A 209 6.99 -13.09 3.31
CA ASP A 209 7.83 -13.19 4.51
C ASP A 209 9.33 -13.18 4.16
N PRO A 210 10.12 -12.20 4.67
CA PRO A 210 11.56 -12.11 4.42
C PRO A 210 12.36 -13.33 4.86
N ALA A 211 11.98 -13.98 5.99
CA ALA A 211 12.70 -15.14 6.49
C ALA A 211 12.44 -16.39 5.63
N LYS A 212 11.23 -16.53 5.08
CA LYS A 212 10.94 -17.57 4.09
C LYS A 212 11.72 -17.34 2.81
N ALA A 213 11.72 -16.11 2.29
CA ALA A 213 12.50 -15.74 1.09
C ALA A 213 13.99 -16.02 1.28
N GLN A 214 14.56 -15.79 2.46
CA GLN A 214 15.93 -16.17 2.77
C GLN A 214 16.13 -17.68 2.65
N SER A 215 15.28 -18.47 3.30
CA SER A 215 15.37 -19.95 3.27
C SER A 215 15.20 -20.51 1.85
N GLU A 216 14.29 -19.94 1.06
CA GLU A 216 14.06 -20.29 -0.33
C GLU A 216 15.30 -19.99 -1.19
N MET A 217 15.90 -18.81 -1.00
CA MET A 217 17.14 -18.43 -1.70
C MET A 217 18.31 -19.33 -1.31
N GLU A 218 18.46 -19.71 -0.03
CA GLU A 218 19.49 -20.67 0.43
C GLU A 218 19.32 -22.03 -0.26
N GLN A 219 18.09 -22.50 -0.44
CA GLN A 219 17.79 -23.74 -1.17
C GLN A 219 18.18 -23.62 -2.66
N PHE A 220 17.84 -22.50 -3.32
CA PHE A 220 18.22 -22.27 -4.71
C PHE A 220 19.73 -22.18 -4.91
N LEU A 221 20.44 -21.51 -4.00
CA LEU A 221 21.92 -21.45 -4.03
C LEU A 221 22.52 -22.84 -3.89
N THR A 222 22.03 -23.64 -2.94
CA THR A 222 22.50 -25.02 -2.74
C THR A 222 22.24 -25.88 -3.97
N ALA A 223 21.01 -25.87 -4.50
CA ALA A 223 20.59 -26.68 -5.64
C ALA A 223 21.40 -26.36 -6.91
N ASN A 224 21.87 -25.13 -7.06
CA ASN A 224 22.59 -24.65 -8.23
C ASN A 224 24.10 -24.50 -7.99
N GLY A 225 24.63 -24.94 -6.85
CA GLY A 225 26.06 -24.82 -6.52
C GLY A 225 26.54 -23.38 -6.54
N ASN A 226 25.75 -22.47 -6.00
CA ASN A 226 25.93 -21.01 -5.97
C ASN A 226 26.02 -20.33 -7.36
N LYS A 227 25.60 -21.01 -8.43
CA LYS A 227 25.59 -20.46 -9.80
C LYS A 227 24.27 -19.75 -10.08
N VAL A 228 24.04 -18.63 -9.40
CA VAL A 228 22.93 -17.70 -9.60
C VAL A 228 23.52 -16.36 -10.01
N ASP A 229 23.07 -15.83 -11.14
CA ASP A 229 23.59 -14.61 -11.74
C ASP A 229 22.70 -13.38 -11.48
N ALA A 230 21.40 -13.59 -11.23
CA ALA A 230 20.45 -12.53 -10.93
C ALA A 230 19.28 -13.03 -10.08
N VAL A 231 18.68 -12.13 -9.29
CA VAL A 231 17.47 -12.39 -8.49
C VAL A 231 16.42 -11.33 -8.78
N LEU A 232 15.25 -11.78 -9.20
CA LEU A 232 14.04 -10.96 -9.28
C LEU A 232 13.19 -11.23 -8.02
N ALA A 233 13.39 -10.44 -6.97
CA ALA A 233 12.57 -10.46 -5.78
C ALA A 233 11.47 -9.40 -5.92
N GLU A 234 10.24 -9.79 -5.64
CA GLU A 234 9.07 -8.95 -5.92
C GLU A 234 8.85 -7.83 -4.90
N ASN A 235 9.41 -7.92 -3.66
CA ASN A 235 9.39 -6.79 -2.72
C ASN A 235 10.70 -6.66 -1.93
N ASP A 236 10.81 -5.57 -1.19
CA ASP A 236 12.02 -5.18 -0.47
C ASP A 236 12.33 -6.07 0.74
N GLY A 237 11.30 -6.52 1.46
CA GLY A 237 11.46 -7.46 2.56
C GLY A 237 12.08 -8.76 2.07
N MET A 238 11.51 -9.38 1.02
CA MET A 238 12.02 -10.61 0.42
C MET A 238 13.39 -10.40 -0.25
N ALA A 239 13.62 -9.24 -0.89
CA ALA A 239 14.95 -8.86 -1.40
C ALA A 239 15.99 -8.86 -0.28
N GLY A 240 15.63 -8.35 0.90
CA GLY A 240 16.48 -8.38 2.10
C GLY A 240 16.85 -9.80 2.52
N GLY A 241 15.86 -10.70 2.55
CA GLY A 241 16.07 -12.13 2.83
C GLY A 241 16.99 -12.79 1.80
N ALA A 242 16.71 -12.59 0.51
CA ALA A 242 17.57 -13.12 -0.58
C ALA A 242 19.01 -12.59 -0.50
N ILE A 243 19.19 -11.30 -0.22
CA ILE A 243 20.52 -10.68 -0.06
C ILE A 243 21.25 -11.25 1.16
N ALA A 244 20.58 -11.56 2.26
CA ALA A 244 21.18 -12.22 3.42
C ALA A 244 21.72 -13.61 3.06
N ALA A 245 20.97 -14.42 2.30
CA ALA A 245 21.42 -15.70 1.78
C ALA A 245 22.64 -15.55 0.82
N LEU A 246 22.59 -14.57 -0.08
CA LEU A 246 23.71 -14.23 -0.98
C LEU A 246 24.94 -13.79 -0.19
N GLN A 247 24.78 -13.01 0.88
CA GLN A 247 25.87 -12.52 1.73
C GLN A 247 26.60 -13.67 2.42
N ALA A 248 25.88 -14.68 2.90
CA ALA A 248 26.47 -15.88 3.50
C ALA A 248 27.38 -16.65 2.52
N GLN A 249 27.20 -16.48 1.21
CA GLN A 249 28.01 -17.10 0.13
C GLN A 249 29.03 -16.12 -0.49
N GLY A 250 29.16 -14.88 0.03
CA GLY A 250 30.03 -13.85 -0.54
C GLY A 250 29.59 -13.31 -1.90
N LEU A 251 28.28 -13.42 -2.22
CA LEU A 251 27.67 -13.04 -3.50
C LEU A 251 26.86 -11.71 -3.43
N ALA A 252 26.59 -11.17 -2.24
CA ALA A 252 25.90 -9.89 -2.10
C ALA A 252 26.69 -8.77 -2.80
N GLY A 253 25.99 -7.93 -3.56
CA GLY A 253 26.58 -6.86 -4.40
C GLY A 253 27.25 -7.36 -5.70
N LYS A 254 27.38 -8.68 -5.90
CA LYS A 254 27.83 -9.29 -7.16
C LYS A 254 26.65 -9.78 -7.99
N VAL A 255 25.63 -10.31 -7.35
CA VAL A 255 24.37 -10.76 -7.95
C VAL A 255 23.36 -9.60 -7.86
N PRO A 256 22.90 -9.03 -8.98
CA PRO A 256 21.84 -8.03 -9.00
C PRO A 256 20.55 -8.57 -8.40
N VAL A 257 19.90 -7.74 -7.54
CA VAL A 257 18.64 -8.07 -6.87
C VAL A 257 17.66 -6.92 -7.04
N SER A 258 16.42 -7.21 -7.40
CA SER A 258 15.32 -6.22 -7.43
C SER A 258 14.55 -6.18 -6.13
N GLY A 259 13.76 -5.12 -5.95
CA GLY A 259 12.76 -4.96 -4.89
C GLY A 259 11.74 -3.91 -5.27
N GLN A 260 10.76 -3.68 -4.41
CA GLN A 260 9.76 -2.61 -4.48
C GLN A 260 9.31 -2.21 -3.07
N ASP A 261 8.61 -1.09 -2.98
CA ASP A 261 7.91 -0.44 -1.87
C ASP A 261 8.64 0.75 -1.27
N GLY A 262 9.96 0.88 -1.44
CA GLY A 262 10.74 2.00 -0.88
C GLY A 262 11.02 1.84 0.61
N GLU A 263 11.20 0.62 1.10
CA GLU A 263 11.56 0.38 2.50
C GLU A 263 12.91 1.04 2.84
N GLN A 264 13.02 1.60 4.05
CA GLN A 264 14.25 2.29 4.46
C GLN A 264 15.50 1.39 4.36
N PRO A 265 15.46 0.11 4.80
CA PRO A 265 16.60 -0.80 4.61
C PRO A 265 16.93 -1.06 3.14
N ALA A 266 15.92 -1.09 2.25
CA ALA A 266 16.10 -1.32 0.83
C ALA A 266 16.77 -0.14 0.14
N LEU A 267 16.33 1.08 0.42
CA LEU A 267 16.98 2.30 -0.09
C LEU A 267 18.45 2.38 0.33
N ASN A 268 18.78 1.95 1.55
CA ASN A 268 20.17 1.82 1.97
C ASN A 268 20.90 0.70 1.21
N ARG A 269 20.28 -0.48 0.99
CA ARG A 269 20.87 -1.54 0.17
C ARG A 269 21.12 -1.10 -1.27
N VAL A 270 20.24 -0.26 -1.83
CA VAL A 270 20.47 0.38 -3.14
C VAL A 270 21.69 1.30 -3.06
N ALA A 271 21.78 2.16 -2.03
CA ALA A 271 22.91 3.07 -1.88
C ALA A 271 24.25 2.34 -1.74
N VAL A 272 24.32 1.27 -0.95
CA VAL A 272 25.55 0.49 -0.78
C VAL A 272 25.83 -0.49 -1.95
N GLY A 273 24.85 -0.69 -2.85
CA GLY A 273 24.99 -1.50 -4.07
C GLY A 273 24.72 -3.00 -3.89
N THR A 274 24.09 -3.41 -2.78
CA THR A 274 23.67 -4.81 -2.58
C THR A 274 22.28 -5.11 -3.14
N GLN A 275 21.46 -4.08 -3.40
CA GLN A 275 20.21 -4.14 -4.17
C GLN A 275 20.35 -3.24 -5.40
N THR A 276 19.91 -3.71 -6.57
CA THR A 276 20.10 -3.00 -7.84
C THR A 276 19.05 -1.91 -8.06
N VAL A 277 17.82 -2.21 -7.71
CA VAL A 277 16.66 -1.35 -7.87
C VAL A 277 15.65 -1.58 -6.75
N ASP A 278 15.05 -0.50 -6.29
CA ASP A 278 13.85 -0.49 -5.48
C ASP A 278 12.78 0.28 -6.25
N VAL A 279 11.71 -0.37 -6.65
CA VAL A 279 10.61 0.31 -7.34
C VAL A 279 9.72 0.97 -6.28
N TRP A 280 10.02 2.23 -5.99
CA TRP A 280 9.33 3.01 -4.98
C TRP A 280 7.88 3.25 -5.33
N LYS A 281 7.02 2.93 -4.38
CA LYS A 281 5.59 3.20 -4.36
C LYS A 281 5.31 4.25 -3.28
N ASP A 282 5.00 5.50 -3.64
CA ASP A 282 4.67 6.53 -2.65
C ASP A 282 3.31 6.22 -1.97
N ALA A 283 3.37 5.43 -0.91
CA ALA A 283 2.20 4.99 -0.16
C ALA A 283 1.40 6.14 0.46
N ARG A 284 2.01 7.32 0.64
CA ARG A 284 1.30 8.52 1.10
C ARG A 284 0.29 8.99 0.04
N ALA A 285 0.68 8.92 -1.24
CA ALA A 285 -0.22 9.27 -2.34
C ALA A 285 -1.35 8.24 -2.48
N LEU A 286 -1.04 6.95 -2.34
CA LEU A 286 -2.04 5.89 -2.38
C LEU A 286 -3.02 5.99 -1.21
N GLY A 287 -2.52 6.17 0.01
CA GLY A 287 -3.35 6.31 1.21
C GLY A 287 -4.24 7.55 1.16
N LYS A 288 -3.69 8.70 0.67
CA LYS A 288 -4.48 9.91 0.44
C LYS A 288 -5.62 9.66 -0.55
N ALA A 289 -5.31 9.04 -1.69
CA ALA A 289 -6.32 8.72 -2.70
C ALA A 289 -7.41 7.78 -2.15
N ALA A 290 -7.02 6.80 -1.32
CA ALA A 290 -7.99 5.89 -0.68
C ALA A 290 -8.91 6.59 0.31
N GLY A 291 -8.40 7.48 1.15
CA GLY A 291 -9.19 8.26 2.07
C GLY A 291 -10.19 9.19 1.36
N GLU A 292 -9.73 9.89 0.31
CA GLU A 292 -10.58 10.76 -0.52
C GLU A 292 -11.65 9.95 -1.28
N ALA A 293 -11.28 8.80 -1.85
CA ALA A 293 -12.21 7.90 -2.53
C ALA A 293 -13.28 7.34 -1.57
N ALA A 294 -12.88 6.94 -0.36
CA ALA A 294 -13.83 6.46 0.65
C ALA A 294 -14.85 7.51 1.04
N LEU A 295 -14.44 8.78 1.21
CA LEU A 295 -15.34 9.90 1.48
C LEU A 295 -16.28 10.20 0.30
N ALA A 296 -15.81 10.03 -0.94
CA ALA A 296 -16.67 10.13 -2.12
C ALA A 296 -17.70 9.00 -2.17
N LEU A 297 -17.29 7.77 -1.88
CA LEU A 297 -18.17 6.59 -1.82
C LEU A 297 -19.20 6.65 -0.69
N CYS A 298 -18.92 7.34 0.41
CA CYS A 298 -19.93 7.62 1.43
C CYS A 298 -21.10 8.48 0.94
N LYS A 299 -20.89 9.28 -0.11
CA LYS A 299 -21.91 10.15 -0.72
C LYS A 299 -22.65 9.46 -1.86
N ASP A 300 -21.90 8.77 -2.70
CA ASP A 300 -22.40 8.00 -3.83
C ASP A 300 -21.61 6.69 -3.92
N ALA A 301 -22.27 5.58 -3.67
CA ALA A 301 -21.64 4.25 -3.59
C ALA A 301 -21.17 3.71 -4.97
N ASP A 302 -21.31 4.49 -6.05
CA ASP A 302 -20.91 4.11 -7.39
C ASP A 302 -19.42 4.33 -7.61
N ALA A 303 -18.63 3.25 -7.58
CA ALA A 303 -17.19 3.28 -7.77
C ALA A 303 -16.73 3.91 -9.10
N SER A 304 -17.57 3.85 -10.14
CA SER A 304 -17.25 4.43 -11.46
C SER A 304 -17.26 5.96 -11.48
N LYS A 305 -17.88 6.59 -10.47
CA LYS A 305 -17.95 8.05 -10.31
C LYS A 305 -16.83 8.63 -9.45
N VAL A 306 -16.00 7.78 -8.86
CA VAL A 306 -14.83 8.26 -8.11
C VAL A 306 -13.85 8.92 -9.07
N ALA A 307 -13.36 10.10 -8.73
CA ALA A 307 -12.46 10.85 -9.59
C ALA A 307 -11.19 10.05 -9.92
N GLY A 308 -10.86 9.95 -11.19
CA GLY A 308 -9.70 9.18 -11.68
C GLY A 308 -9.98 7.69 -11.89
N ALA A 309 -11.18 7.19 -11.58
CA ALA A 309 -11.52 5.81 -11.84
C ALA A 309 -11.64 5.53 -13.35
N ALA A 310 -11.05 4.41 -13.77
CA ALA A 310 -11.12 3.88 -15.13
C ALA A 310 -11.43 2.38 -15.09
N ALA A 311 -11.98 1.85 -16.20
CA ALA A 311 -12.27 0.43 -16.28
C ALA A 311 -10.99 -0.39 -16.37
N PHE A 312 -10.92 -1.46 -15.60
CA PHE A 312 -9.83 -2.44 -15.60
C PHE A 312 -10.43 -3.85 -15.73
N THR A 313 -9.91 -4.63 -16.67
CA THR A 313 -10.30 -6.05 -16.81
C THR A 313 -9.36 -6.90 -15.97
N THR A 314 -9.92 -7.62 -15.00
CA THR A 314 -9.16 -8.51 -14.10
C THR A 314 -8.77 -9.81 -14.78
N PRO A 315 -7.84 -10.59 -14.21
CA PRO A 315 -7.52 -11.93 -14.69
C PRO A 315 -8.73 -12.88 -14.74
N GLY A 316 -9.70 -12.70 -13.85
CA GLY A 316 -10.99 -13.46 -13.88
C GLY A 316 -11.99 -12.97 -14.90
N GLY A 317 -11.64 -11.99 -15.74
CA GLY A 317 -12.51 -11.45 -16.80
C GLY A 317 -13.56 -10.45 -16.32
N ASN A 318 -13.53 -10.04 -15.05
CA ASN A 318 -14.43 -9.01 -14.52
C ASN A 318 -13.94 -7.61 -14.90
N SER A 319 -14.87 -6.67 -15.11
CA SER A 319 -14.55 -5.26 -15.28
C SER A 319 -14.79 -4.53 -13.95
N LEU A 320 -13.73 -3.94 -13.39
CA LEU A 320 -13.77 -3.14 -12.16
C LEU A 320 -13.47 -1.67 -12.48
N SER A 321 -14.05 -0.76 -11.68
CA SER A 321 -13.54 0.61 -11.61
C SER A 321 -12.21 0.60 -10.85
N SER A 322 -11.17 1.21 -11.40
CA SER A 322 -9.84 1.18 -10.81
C SER A 322 -9.10 2.51 -10.92
N ILE A 323 -8.21 2.75 -9.97
CA ILE A 323 -7.25 3.86 -9.98
C ILE A 323 -5.86 3.28 -9.81
N PHE A 324 -4.98 3.49 -10.80
CA PHE A 324 -3.60 3.03 -10.77
C PHE A 324 -2.64 4.20 -10.63
N LEU A 325 -1.84 4.18 -9.57
CA LEU A 325 -0.75 5.13 -9.36
C LEU A 325 0.51 4.66 -10.08
N LYS A 326 1.33 5.62 -10.49
CA LYS A 326 2.58 5.33 -11.19
C LYS A 326 3.71 5.08 -10.18
N PRO A 327 4.44 3.94 -10.27
CA PRO A 327 5.64 3.68 -9.48
C PRO A 327 6.87 4.41 -10.07
N ASN A 328 7.97 4.47 -9.29
CA ASN A 328 9.24 5.05 -9.71
C ASN A 328 10.41 4.13 -9.38
N PRO A 329 11.24 3.69 -10.35
CA PRO A 329 12.40 2.87 -10.06
C PRO A 329 13.51 3.73 -9.43
N ILE A 330 13.99 3.34 -8.27
CA ILE A 330 15.09 3.98 -7.55
C ILE A 330 16.34 3.14 -7.67
N THR A 331 17.41 3.75 -8.13
CA THR A 331 18.75 3.20 -8.27
C THR A 331 19.76 4.12 -7.59
N GLN A 332 21.04 3.76 -7.62
CA GLN A 332 22.10 4.65 -7.12
C GLN A 332 22.12 6.01 -7.83
N ASP A 333 21.71 6.06 -9.11
CA ASP A 333 21.79 7.27 -9.94
C ASP A 333 20.74 8.34 -9.56
N ASN A 334 19.60 7.91 -9.00
CA ASN A 334 18.47 8.79 -8.73
C ASN A 334 17.93 8.67 -7.29
N LEU A 335 18.74 8.18 -6.35
CA LEU A 335 18.37 8.03 -4.94
C LEU A 335 17.91 9.35 -4.29
N ASN A 336 18.34 10.50 -4.82
CA ASN A 336 17.87 11.80 -4.38
C ASN A 336 16.35 11.97 -4.50
N LEU A 337 15.66 11.30 -5.42
CA LEU A 337 14.20 11.41 -5.57
C LEU A 337 13.46 11.10 -4.26
N VAL A 338 13.86 10.05 -3.55
CA VAL A 338 13.22 9.66 -2.28
C VAL A 338 13.68 10.52 -1.10
N ILE A 339 14.90 11.09 -1.16
CA ILE A 339 15.42 12.03 -0.17
C ILE A 339 14.69 13.39 -0.31
N ASP A 340 14.61 13.92 -1.52
CA ASP A 340 13.93 15.19 -1.82
C ASP A 340 12.43 15.12 -1.51
N ALA A 341 11.82 13.97 -1.77
CA ALA A 341 10.43 13.67 -1.40
C ALA A 341 10.22 13.52 0.11
N LYS A 342 11.27 13.56 0.92
CA LYS A 342 11.22 13.31 2.38
C LYS A 342 10.60 11.94 2.74
N TRP A 343 10.81 10.98 1.89
CA TRP A 343 10.46 9.58 2.16
C TRP A 343 11.49 8.93 3.08
N THR A 344 12.76 9.30 2.88
CA THR A 344 13.88 8.96 3.75
C THR A 344 14.76 10.19 3.95
N ASP A 345 15.64 10.17 4.95
CA ASP A 345 16.70 11.15 5.09
C ASP A 345 18.04 10.64 4.52
N LYS A 346 18.91 11.59 4.14
CA LYS A 346 20.22 11.28 3.54
C LYS A 346 21.09 10.40 4.47
N ALA A 347 21.09 10.69 5.77
CA ALA A 347 21.95 9.96 6.71
C ALA A 347 21.54 8.49 6.82
N THR A 348 20.23 8.22 6.80
CA THR A 348 19.67 6.86 6.82
C THR A 348 19.91 6.14 5.49
N ALA A 349 19.53 6.74 4.37
CA ALA A 349 19.67 6.12 3.05
C ALA A 349 21.14 5.86 2.68
N CYS A 350 22.04 6.76 3.01
CA CYS A 350 23.45 6.73 2.61
C CYS A 350 24.39 6.07 3.63
N LYS A 351 23.88 5.49 4.70
CA LYS A 351 24.73 4.87 5.73
C LYS A 351 25.61 3.76 5.12
N GLY A 352 26.94 3.96 5.17
CA GLY A 352 27.90 3.01 4.62
C GLY A 352 28.05 3.01 3.10
N ALA A 353 27.36 3.90 2.40
CA ALA A 353 27.48 4.04 0.94
C ALA A 353 28.78 4.77 0.55
N ASP A 354 29.29 4.44 -0.64
CA ASP A 354 30.44 5.13 -1.23
C ASP A 354 29.95 6.40 -1.95
N ALA A 355 30.24 7.56 -1.33
CA ALA A 355 29.85 8.87 -1.85
C ALA A 355 30.44 9.17 -3.25
N ALA A 356 31.54 8.53 -3.63
CA ALA A 356 32.11 8.68 -4.97
C ALA A 356 31.25 7.99 -6.05
N LYS A 357 30.47 6.99 -5.66
CA LYS A 357 29.60 6.22 -6.57
C LYS A 357 28.17 6.70 -6.56
N VAL A 358 27.68 7.23 -5.41
CA VAL A 358 26.29 7.62 -5.23
C VAL A 358 26.20 9.12 -4.99
N LYS A 359 25.86 9.88 -6.02
CA LYS A 359 25.80 11.35 -5.97
C LYS A 359 24.90 11.89 -4.84
N ALA A 360 23.80 11.23 -4.58
CA ALA A 360 22.88 11.61 -3.48
C ALA A 360 23.55 11.53 -2.10
N CYS A 361 24.64 10.76 -1.98
CA CYS A 361 25.37 10.52 -0.73
C CYS A 361 26.65 11.39 -0.59
N ALA A 362 27.02 12.11 -1.66
CA ALA A 362 28.16 13.03 -1.69
C ALA A 362 27.97 14.27 -0.78
#